data_ce6e8189368d2e0b87b91317470e6497
#
_entry.id   ce6e8189368d2e0b87b91317470e6497
#
_cell.length_a   1.000
_cell.length_b   1.000
_cell.length_c   1.000
_cell.angle_alpha   90.00
_cell.angle_beta   90.00
_cell.angle_gamma   90.00
#
_symmetry.space_group_name_H-M   'P 1'
#
loop_
_entity.id
_entity.type
_entity.pdbx_description
1 polymer ?
#
loop_
_entity_poly.entity_id
_entity_poly.type
_entity_poly.pdbx_seq_one_letter_code
_entity_poly.pdbx_strand_id
1 'polypeptide(L)'
;MMFRKFTPILAAKIAGLLIFFLIGNAVISLLASFFTHKTGMGGRLVLADDGSLLLTTTAFAVASLIGYIGIGGGAIAMSWSRLSFNSGRSIGFGLPYVRVLHFAGCLVVAALGLQWLMAPLHIELSPLETKTFSAIAHDGFGIFVLVVVGPFIEELVFRAGMFRLLQKKIGVIQAMVLSSLLFAIVHGNWAQGIPAFIIGMGLALLYFRSDDLRLCYPAHAANNALAVVGMLCPTVGAWGNNWPAVVQVLLGLLLLVAGFAGLMMRGSLFSKQRNNS
;
A
#
# COMPACT_ATOMS: atom_id res chain seq x y z
N MET A 1 -3.95 24.80 17.47
CA MET A 1 -4.96 25.16 16.45
C MET A 1 -5.49 23.96 15.65
N MET A 2 -4.76 22.83 15.62
CA MET A 2 -5.09 21.59 14.89
C MET A 2 -6.36 20.88 15.42
N PHE A 3 -6.52 20.77 16.75
CA PHE A 3 -7.61 20.02 17.38
C PHE A 3 -9.00 20.64 17.30
N ARG A 4 -9.13 21.92 17.00
CA ARG A 4 -10.44 22.61 16.93
C ARG A 4 -11.27 22.23 15.69
N LYS A 5 -10.64 21.62 14.67
CA LYS A 5 -11.30 21.18 13.42
C LYS A 5 -11.63 19.69 13.39
N PHE A 6 -11.15 18.94 14.40
CA PHE A 6 -11.39 17.51 14.52
C PHE A 6 -12.71 17.27 15.25
N THR A 7 -13.79 17.17 14.49
CA THR A 7 -15.12 16.96 15.06
C THR A 7 -15.30 15.49 15.47
N PRO A 8 -16.15 15.20 16.52
CA PRO A 8 -16.46 13.82 16.91
C PRO A 8 -16.99 12.99 15.73
N ILE A 9 -17.76 13.59 14.82
CA ILE A 9 -18.28 12.93 13.62
C ILE A 9 -17.15 12.53 12.68
N LEU A 10 -16.11 13.35 12.50
CA LEU A 10 -14.96 13.00 11.69
C LEU A 10 -14.17 11.86 12.33
N ALA A 11 -13.93 11.94 13.64
CA ALA A 11 -13.28 10.89 14.41
C ALA A 11 -14.03 9.56 14.27
N ALA A 12 -15.35 9.56 14.42
CA ALA A 12 -16.20 8.39 14.26
C ALA A 12 -16.12 7.80 12.84
N LYS A 13 -16.06 8.61 11.79
CA LYS A 13 -15.91 8.14 10.42
C LYS A 13 -14.54 7.49 10.16
N ILE A 14 -13.46 8.08 10.67
CA ILE A 14 -12.12 7.54 10.55
C ILE A 14 -12.00 6.25 11.36
N ALA A 15 -12.47 6.26 12.61
CA ALA A 15 -12.51 5.07 13.44
C ALA A 15 -13.34 3.96 12.78
N GLY A 16 -14.50 4.30 12.20
CA GLY A 16 -15.33 3.36 11.45
C GLY A 16 -14.60 2.71 10.29
N LEU A 17 -13.88 3.50 9.48
CA LEU A 17 -13.07 2.97 8.37
C LEU A 17 -11.94 2.06 8.86
N LEU A 18 -11.24 2.45 9.94
CA LEU A 18 -10.18 1.64 10.56
C LEU A 18 -10.72 0.35 11.15
N ILE A 19 -11.77 0.45 11.97
CA ILE A 19 -12.41 -0.72 12.59
C ILE A 19 -12.90 -1.68 11.51
N PHE A 20 -13.52 -1.15 10.48
CA PHE A 20 -14.00 -1.95 9.36
C PHE A 20 -12.85 -2.65 8.62
N PHE A 21 -11.72 -1.95 8.39
CA PHE A 21 -10.52 -2.54 7.79
C PHE A 21 -9.91 -3.61 8.71
N LEU A 22 -9.77 -3.34 10.01
CA LEU A 22 -9.21 -4.27 10.99
C LEU A 22 -10.10 -5.51 11.18
N ILE A 23 -11.42 -5.32 11.30
CA ILE A 23 -12.39 -6.43 11.38
C ILE A 23 -12.33 -7.27 10.10
N GLY A 24 -12.27 -6.64 8.93
CA GLY A 24 -12.12 -7.34 7.67
C GLY A 24 -10.87 -8.23 7.63
N ASN A 25 -9.72 -7.72 8.09
CA ASN A 25 -8.51 -8.54 8.19
C ASN A 25 -8.63 -9.66 9.24
N ALA A 26 -9.28 -9.43 10.38
CA ALA A 26 -9.56 -10.47 11.37
C ALA A 26 -10.49 -11.54 10.82
N VAL A 27 -11.54 -11.15 10.09
CA VAL A 27 -12.44 -12.09 9.40
C VAL A 27 -11.69 -12.89 8.34
N ILE A 28 -10.79 -12.27 7.58
CA ILE A 28 -9.90 -12.95 6.64
C ILE A 28 -9.13 -14.07 7.35
N SER A 29 -8.49 -13.76 8.47
CA SER A 29 -7.71 -14.74 9.23
C SER A 29 -8.57 -15.88 9.79
N LEU A 30 -9.76 -15.56 10.29
CA LEU A 30 -10.72 -16.56 10.80
C LEU A 30 -11.25 -17.46 9.69
N LEU A 31 -11.64 -16.89 8.54
CA LEU A 31 -12.10 -17.65 7.39
C LEU A 31 -10.98 -18.53 6.83
N ALA A 32 -9.78 -18.03 6.75
CA ALA A 32 -8.62 -18.79 6.31
C ALA A 32 -8.41 -20.01 7.24
N SER A 33 -8.44 -19.83 8.57
CA SER A 33 -8.36 -20.91 9.55
C SER A 33 -9.50 -21.94 9.36
N PHE A 34 -10.72 -21.46 9.16
CA PHE A 34 -11.89 -22.32 8.98
C PHE A 34 -11.80 -23.17 7.69
N PHE A 35 -11.46 -22.56 6.57
CA PHE A 35 -11.30 -23.27 5.30
C PHE A 35 -10.16 -24.28 5.36
N THR A 36 -9.08 -23.96 6.02
CA THR A 36 -7.94 -24.87 6.21
C THR A 36 -8.37 -26.13 7.00
N HIS A 37 -9.18 -25.95 8.03
CA HIS A 37 -9.59 -27.05 8.91
C HIS A 37 -10.67 -27.96 8.29
N LYS A 38 -11.63 -27.40 7.54
CA LYS A 38 -12.81 -28.16 7.07
C LYS A 38 -12.70 -28.73 5.67
N THR A 39 -11.98 -28.11 4.77
CA THR A 39 -12.09 -28.46 3.35
C THR A 39 -10.92 -29.30 2.82
N GLY A 40 -9.85 -29.45 3.58
CA GLY A 40 -8.64 -30.14 3.07
C GLY A 40 -8.11 -29.53 1.75
N MET A 41 -8.64 -28.34 1.37
CA MET A 41 -8.26 -27.68 0.14
C MET A 41 -6.79 -27.27 0.21
N GLY A 42 -5.98 -28.09 -0.37
CA GLY A 42 -4.78 -27.71 -1.08
C GLY A 42 -3.58 -27.36 -0.25
N GLY A 43 -3.49 -27.72 0.99
CA GLY A 43 -2.24 -27.50 1.68
C GLY A 43 -2.23 -28.14 3.06
N ARG A 44 -1.18 -28.85 3.35
CA ARG A 44 -0.88 -29.29 4.71
C ARG A 44 -0.87 -28.07 5.61
N LEU A 45 -1.62 -28.13 6.74
CA LEU A 45 -1.34 -27.32 7.89
C LEU A 45 0.12 -27.50 8.23
N VAL A 46 0.94 -26.55 7.89
CA VAL A 46 2.34 -26.57 8.29
C VAL A 46 2.36 -25.93 9.67
N LEU A 47 2.58 -26.77 10.69
CA LEU A 47 2.99 -26.28 11.99
C LEU A 47 4.37 -25.65 11.80
N ALA A 48 4.51 -24.40 12.17
CA ALA A 48 5.82 -23.80 12.32
C ALA A 48 6.56 -24.53 13.46
N ASP A 49 7.88 -24.46 13.46
CA ASP A 49 8.74 -25.15 14.44
C ASP A 49 8.43 -24.72 15.90
N ASP A 50 7.75 -23.59 16.08
CA ASP A 50 7.26 -23.06 17.39
C ASP A 50 5.84 -23.54 17.75
N GLY A 51 5.24 -24.43 16.96
CA GLY A 51 3.88 -24.94 17.17
C GLY A 51 2.77 -24.00 16.68
N SER A 52 3.09 -22.84 16.08
CA SER A 52 2.09 -21.94 15.51
C SER A 52 1.52 -22.48 14.18
N LEU A 53 0.24 -22.19 13.93
CA LEU A 53 -0.49 -22.66 12.76
C LEU A 53 -0.18 -21.77 11.56
N LEU A 54 0.57 -22.28 10.58
CA LEU A 54 0.69 -21.64 9.27
C LEU A 54 -0.56 -21.96 8.44
N LEU A 55 -1.31 -20.93 8.11
CA LEU A 55 -2.44 -21.03 7.19
C LEU A 55 -1.94 -21.45 5.81
N THR A 56 -2.65 -22.37 5.16
CA THR A 56 -2.33 -22.68 3.77
C THR A 56 -2.51 -21.46 2.89
N THR A 57 -1.58 -21.27 1.96
CA THR A 57 -1.52 -20.08 1.10
C THR A 57 -2.83 -19.83 0.34
N THR A 58 -3.43 -20.90 -0.21
CA THR A 58 -4.69 -20.80 -0.96
C THR A 58 -5.86 -20.40 -0.05
N ALA A 59 -5.98 -21.00 1.15
CA ALA A 59 -7.04 -20.65 2.09
C ALA A 59 -6.90 -19.21 2.57
N PHE A 60 -5.67 -18.75 2.86
CA PHE A 60 -5.39 -17.36 3.20
C PHE A 60 -5.77 -16.40 2.07
N ALA A 61 -5.42 -16.74 0.83
CA ALA A 61 -5.70 -15.92 -0.33
C ALA A 61 -7.21 -15.82 -0.62
N VAL A 62 -7.96 -16.94 -0.53
CA VAL A 62 -9.41 -16.95 -0.68
C VAL A 62 -10.09 -16.12 0.42
N ALA A 63 -9.68 -16.32 1.67
CA ALA A 63 -10.21 -15.57 2.79
C ALA A 63 -9.90 -14.07 2.66
N SER A 64 -8.67 -13.73 2.22
CA SER A 64 -8.28 -12.35 1.94
C SER A 64 -9.14 -11.72 0.86
N LEU A 65 -9.41 -12.44 -0.21
CA LEU A 65 -10.29 -11.95 -1.28
C LEU A 65 -11.70 -11.66 -0.76
N ILE A 66 -12.29 -12.58 -0.02
CA ILE A 66 -13.65 -12.41 0.57
C ILE A 66 -13.67 -11.23 1.54
N GLY A 67 -12.69 -11.14 2.43
CA GLY A 67 -12.56 -10.05 3.39
C GLY A 67 -12.36 -8.70 2.69
N TYR A 68 -11.51 -8.63 1.68
CA TYR A 68 -11.28 -7.42 0.91
C TYR A 68 -12.50 -6.99 0.08
N ILE A 69 -13.28 -7.91 -0.47
CA ILE A 69 -14.57 -7.60 -1.10
C ILE A 69 -15.51 -6.95 -0.08
N GLY A 70 -15.60 -7.51 1.13
CA GLY A 70 -16.38 -6.93 2.22
C GLY A 70 -15.89 -5.55 2.63
N ILE A 71 -14.57 -5.39 2.85
CA ILE A 71 -13.94 -4.11 3.22
C ILE A 71 -14.13 -3.08 2.11
N GLY A 72 -13.86 -3.46 0.87
CA GLY A 72 -14.02 -2.57 -0.28
C GLY A 72 -15.46 -2.15 -0.47
N GLY A 73 -16.41 -3.09 -0.38
CA GLY A 73 -17.84 -2.82 -0.45
C GLY A 73 -18.29 -1.85 0.64
N GLY A 74 -17.85 -2.04 1.88
CA GLY A 74 -18.17 -1.12 2.98
C GLY A 74 -17.52 0.25 2.81
N ALA A 75 -16.26 0.33 2.38
CA ALA A 75 -15.59 1.59 2.10
C ALA A 75 -16.29 2.36 0.97
N ILE A 76 -16.72 1.64 -0.07
CA ILE A 76 -17.53 2.19 -1.16
C ILE A 76 -18.87 2.69 -0.60
N ALA A 77 -19.60 1.90 0.16
CA ALA A 77 -20.89 2.29 0.73
C ALA A 77 -20.78 3.55 1.62
N MET A 78 -19.75 3.64 2.46
CA MET A 78 -19.49 4.80 3.31
C MET A 78 -19.03 6.04 2.55
N SER A 79 -18.46 5.86 1.37
CA SER A 79 -17.84 6.94 0.57
C SER A 79 -18.55 7.18 -0.76
N TRP A 80 -19.63 6.44 -1.09
CA TRP A 80 -20.25 6.36 -2.41
C TRP A 80 -20.58 7.71 -3.03
N SER A 81 -21.09 8.64 -2.26
CA SER A 81 -21.39 10.00 -2.74
C SER A 81 -20.15 10.86 -3.05
N ARG A 82 -18.93 10.31 -2.80
CA ARG A 82 -17.66 11.05 -2.84
C ARG A 82 -16.53 10.31 -3.57
N LEU A 83 -16.77 9.07 -4.02
CA LEU A 83 -15.82 8.34 -4.86
C LEU A 83 -15.90 8.89 -6.29
N SER A 84 -15.12 9.92 -6.54
CA SER A 84 -14.87 10.38 -7.89
C SER A 84 -13.69 9.60 -8.45
N PHE A 85 -13.95 8.62 -9.29
CA PHE A 85 -12.93 7.98 -10.11
C PHE A 85 -12.43 8.92 -11.22
N ASN A 86 -13.13 10.03 -11.43
CA ASN A 86 -12.78 11.03 -12.43
C ASN A 86 -13.25 12.40 -11.93
N SER A 87 -12.39 13.14 -11.24
CA SER A 87 -12.70 14.47 -10.74
C SER A 87 -12.70 15.56 -11.79
N GLY A 88 -12.56 15.22 -13.07
CA GLY A 88 -12.44 16.20 -14.16
C GLY A 88 -11.13 17.00 -14.13
N ARG A 89 -10.27 16.80 -13.14
CA ARG A 89 -8.91 17.33 -13.15
C ARG A 89 -8.06 16.48 -14.10
N SER A 90 -8.21 16.75 -15.39
CA SER A 90 -7.30 16.22 -16.38
C SER A 90 -5.89 16.71 -16.08
N ILE A 91 -5.12 15.88 -15.39
CA ILE A 91 -3.67 16.07 -15.39
C ILE A 91 -3.28 15.70 -16.81
N GLY A 92 -3.04 16.72 -17.66
CA GLY A 92 -2.83 16.58 -19.08
C GLY A 92 -1.66 15.70 -19.48
N PHE A 93 -1.94 14.44 -19.73
CA PHE A 93 -1.07 13.54 -20.47
C PHE A 93 -1.82 13.06 -21.70
N GLY A 94 -1.18 13.07 -22.83
CA GLY A 94 -1.75 12.58 -24.05
C GLY A 94 -2.21 11.12 -23.96
N LEU A 95 -1.51 10.28 -23.21
CA LEU A 95 -1.80 8.85 -23.10
C LEU A 95 -1.85 8.43 -21.63
N PRO A 96 -2.99 7.88 -21.15
CA PRO A 96 -3.18 7.56 -19.73
C PRO A 96 -2.14 6.57 -19.19
N TYR A 97 -1.70 5.61 -19.99
CA TYR A 97 -0.70 4.60 -19.57
C TYR A 97 0.69 5.21 -19.30
N VAL A 98 1.10 6.27 -20.02
CA VAL A 98 2.40 6.93 -19.78
C VAL A 98 2.45 7.54 -18.37
N ARG A 99 1.34 8.09 -17.90
CA ARG A 99 1.23 8.60 -16.52
C ARG A 99 1.33 7.48 -15.50
N VAL A 100 0.60 6.40 -15.73
CA VAL A 100 0.61 5.23 -14.84
C VAL A 100 2.03 4.71 -14.72
N LEU A 101 2.73 4.49 -15.84
CA LEU A 101 4.11 4.02 -15.86
C LEU A 101 5.06 5.02 -15.18
N HIS A 102 4.91 6.32 -15.41
CA HIS A 102 5.74 7.35 -14.77
C HIS A 102 5.60 7.31 -13.26
N PHE A 103 4.37 7.38 -12.73
CA PHE A 103 4.15 7.44 -11.29
C PHE A 103 4.43 6.10 -10.59
N ALA A 104 4.14 4.99 -11.24
CA ALA A 104 4.55 3.68 -10.75
C ALA A 104 6.07 3.56 -10.70
N GLY A 105 6.78 3.96 -11.75
CA GLY A 105 8.24 3.99 -11.78
C GLY A 105 8.84 4.90 -10.69
N CYS A 106 8.29 6.10 -10.49
CA CYS A 106 8.73 6.99 -9.42
C CYS A 106 8.58 6.36 -8.03
N LEU A 107 7.46 5.68 -7.78
CA LEU A 107 7.22 5.03 -6.50
C LEU A 107 8.14 3.81 -6.29
N VAL A 108 8.37 3.03 -7.35
CA VAL A 108 9.32 1.91 -7.32
C VAL A 108 10.75 2.41 -7.03
N VAL A 109 11.18 3.50 -7.67
CA VAL A 109 12.49 4.12 -7.40
C VAL A 109 12.59 4.58 -5.94
N ALA A 110 11.53 5.21 -5.41
CA ALA A 110 11.49 5.60 -4.00
C ALA A 110 11.55 4.38 -3.07
N ALA A 111 10.85 3.29 -3.40
CA ALA A 111 10.84 2.06 -2.63
C ALA A 111 12.21 1.36 -2.60
N LEU A 112 12.91 1.31 -3.74
CA LEU A 112 14.29 0.80 -3.81
C LEU A 112 15.23 1.67 -2.94
N GLY A 113 15.08 2.98 -3.00
CA GLY A 113 15.84 3.89 -2.14
C GLY A 113 15.58 3.63 -0.66
N LEU A 114 14.34 3.41 -0.30
CA LEU A 114 13.95 3.12 1.07
C LEU A 114 14.47 1.75 1.55
N GLN A 115 14.47 0.74 0.69
CA GLN A 115 15.06 -0.57 0.98
C GLN A 115 16.54 -0.42 1.39
N TRP A 116 17.32 0.35 0.63
CA TRP A 116 18.74 0.55 0.97
C TRP A 116 18.94 1.43 2.19
N LEU A 117 18.07 2.40 2.46
CA LEU A 117 18.12 3.18 3.71
C LEU A 117 17.84 2.32 4.94
N MET A 118 16.98 1.33 4.81
CA MET A 118 16.62 0.44 5.91
C MET A 118 17.59 -0.72 6.11
N ALA A 119 18.34 -1.11 5.08
CA ALA A 119 19.25 -2.26 5.15
C ALA A 119 20.25 -2.18 6.33
N PRO A 120 20.91 -1.05 6.61
CA PRO A 120 21.81 -0.94 7.76
C PRO A 120 21.12 -0.97 9.14
N LEU A 121 19.80 -0.82 9.19
CA LEU A 121 19.03 -0.81 10.44
C LEU A 121 18.67 -2.22 10.93
N HIS A 122 18.84 -3.25 10.06
CA HIS A 122 18.52 -4.64 10.37
C HIS A 122 17.11 -4.85 10.95
N ILE A 123 16.14 -4.06 10.46
CA ILE A 123 14.73 -4.20 10.85
C ILE A 123 14.11 -5.24 9.92
N GLU A 124 13.92 -6.45 10.44
CA GLU A 124 13.47 -7.60 9.67
C GLU A 124 12.07 -8.04 10.10
N LEU A 125 11.40 -8.78 9.23
CA LEU A 125 10.19 -9.52 9.57
C LEU A 125 10.54 -10.64 10.55
N SER A 126 9.60 -11.01 11.41
CA SER A 126 9.75 -12.21 12.21
C SER A 126 9.91 -13.46 11.31
N PRO A 127 10.52 -14.55 11.79
CA PRO A 127 10.65 -15.78 11.01
C PRO A 127 9.31 -16.32 10.50
N LEU A 128 8.24 -16.19 11.31
CA LEU A 128 6.89 -16.60 10.92
C LEU A 128 6.34 -15.73 9.79
N GLU A 129 6.46 -14.41 9.89
CA GLU A 129 6.03 -13.50 8.83
C GLU A 129 6.81 -13.74 7.53
N THR A 130 8.12 -13.94 7.63
CA THR A 130 8.98 -14.25 6.47
C THR A 130 8.53 -15.54 5.78
N LYS A 131 8.31 -16.61 6.53
CA LYS A 131 7.80 -17.88 5.99
C LYS A 131 6.41 -17.69 5.35
N THR A 132 5.52 -16.94 5.99
CA THR A 132 4.16 -16.69 5.51
C THR A 132 4.16 -15.92 4.19
N PHE A 133 4.87 -14.79 4.14
CA PHE A 133 4.96 -13.98 2.91
C PHE A 133 5.68 -14.72 1.77
N SER A 134 6.75 -15.46 2.08
CA SER A 134 7.41 -16.31 1.10
C SER A 134 6.46 -17.37 0.53
N ALA A 135 5.69 -18.04 1.36
CA ALA A 135 4.71 -19.03 0.92
C ALA A 135 3.63 -18.39 0.02
N ILE A 136 3.12 -17.20 0.39
CA ILE A 136 2.14 -16.46 -0.42
C ILE A 136 2.74 -16.01 -1.75
N ALA A 137 4.01 -15.59 -1.75
CA ALA A 137 4.71 -15.17 -2.97
C ALA A 137 4.97 -16.32 -3.95
N HIS A 138 4.99 -17.57 -3.50
CA HIS A 138 5.11 -18.76 -4.37
C HIS A 138 3.75 -19.29 -4.83
N ASP A 139 2.63 -18.69 -4.42
CA ASP A 139 1.28 -19.04 -4.86
C ASP A 139 0.72 -17.98 -5.80
N GLY A 140 0.34 -18.38 -7.02
CA GLY A 140 -0.15 -17.43 -8.04
C GLY A 140 -1.38 -16.64 -7.60
N PHE A 141 -2.29 -17.27 -6.82
CA PHE A 141 -3.45 -16.58 -6.27
C PHE A 141 -3.05 -15.66 -5.11
N GLY A 142 -2.07 -16.06 -4.29
CA GLY A 142 -1.46 -15.22 -3.27
C GLY A 142 -0.84 -13.96 -3.85
N ILE A 143 -0.07 -14.08 -4.94
CA ILE A 143 0.48 -12.94 -5.68
C ILE A 143 -0.63 -12.00 -6.16
N PHE A 144 -1.71 -12.56 -6.74
CA PHE A 144 -2.84 -11.76 -7.20
C PHE A 144 -3.47 -10.95 -6.04
N VAL A 145 -3.63 -11.57 -4.88
CA VAL A 145 -4.16 -10.86 -3.70
C VAL A 145 -3.20 -9.79 -3.21
N LEU A 146 -1.90 -10.10 -3.07
CA LEU A 146 -0.91 -9.15 -2.56
C LEU A 146 -0.66 -7.97 -3.51
N VAL A 147 -0.67 -8.21 -4.82
CA VAL A 147 -0.27 -7.20 -5.81
C VAL A 147 -1.47 -6.46 -6.38
N VAL A 148 -2.62 -7.12 -6.50
CA VAL A 148 -3.78 -6.54 -7.18
C VAL A 148 -4.87 -6.14 -6.20
N VAL A 149 -5.39 -7.10 -5.43
CA VAL A 149 -6.58 -6.86 -4.59
C VAL A 149 -6.28 -6.00 -3.37
N GLY A 150 -5.23 -6.35 -2.62
CA GLY A 150 -4.84 -5.62 -1.42
C GLY A 150 -4.61 -4.13 -1.68
N PRO A 151 -3.67 -3.77 -2.59
CA PRO A 151 -3.41 -2.37 -2.92
C PRO A 151 -4.66 -1.61 -3.37
N PHE A 152 -5.56 -2.24 -4.14
CA PHE A 152 -6.80 -1.59 -4.56
C PHE A 152 -7.68 -1.19 -3.38
N ILE A 153 -7.90 -2.13 -2.45
CA ILE A 153 -8.72 -1.89 -1.27
C ILE A 153 -8.07 -0.89 -0.32
N GLU A 154 -6.76 -0.97 -0.15
CA GLU A 154 -6.01 -0.05 0.69
C GLU A 154 -6.08 1.38 0.14
N GLU A 155 -5.95 1.59 -1.16
CA GLU A 155 -6.12 2.91 -1.76
C GLU A 155 -7.55 3.44 -1.62
N LEU A 156 -8.57 2.59 -1.72
CA LEU A 156 -9.96 2.98 -1.45
C LEU A 156 -10.13 3.48 -0.01
N VAL A 157 -9.60 2.75 0.97
CA VAL A 157 -9.74 3.07 2.39
C VAL A 157 -8.91 4.30 2.77
N PHE A 158 -7.61 4.28 2.44
CA PHE A 158 -6.67 5.27 2.96
C PHE A 158 -6.63 6.55 2.13
N ARG A 159 -6.82 6.50 0.80
CA ARG A 159 -6.77 7.69 -0.07
C ARG A 159 -8.16 8.24 -0.35
N ALA A 160 -9.03 7.47 -0.96
CA ALA A 160 -10.38 7.94 -1.25
C ALA A 160 -11.24 8.14 0.01
N GLY A 161 -11.05 7.30 1.03
CA GLY A 161 -11.72 7.41 2.32
C GLY A 161 -11.05 8.42 3.25
N MET A 162 -10.02 7.96 3.98
CA MET A 162 -9.43 8.70 5.11
C MET A 162 -8.76 10.01 4.70
N PHE A 163 -7.80 9.98 3.77
CA PHE A 163 -7.08 11.19 3.37
C PHE A 163 -8.05 12.26 2.87
N ARG A 164 -9.02 11.88 2.02
CA ARG A 164 -10.01 12.80 1.48
C ARG A 164 -10.93 13.40 2.53
N LEU A 165 -11.28 12.67 3.58
CA LEU A 165 -12.04 13.20 4.73
C LEU A 165 -11.18 14.16 5.55
N LEU A 166 -9.94 13.76 5.85
CA LEU A 166 -9.01 14.53 6.68
C LEU A 166 -8.60 15.85 6.04
N GLN A 167 -8.20 15.84 4.76
CA GLN A 167 -7.67 17.05 4.10
C GLN A 167 -8.65 18.24 4.13
N LYS A 168 -9.96 17.95 4.10
CA LYS A 168 -11.01 19.00 4.17
C LYS A 168 -11.14 19.64 5.56
N LYS A 169 -10.63 18.98 6.58
CA LYS A 169 -10.84 19.38 7.99
C LYS A 169 -9.57 19.87 8.66
N ILE A 170 -8.44 19.22 8.43
CA ILE A 170 -7.18 19.51 9.12
C ILE A 170 -6.08 20.04 8.19
N GLY A 171 -6.36 20.11 6.88
CA GLY A 171 -5.38 20.53 5.89
C GLY A 171 -4.63 19.38 5.26
N VAL A 172 -3.93 19.67 4.17
CA VAL A 172 -3.35 18.63 3.28
C VAL A 172 -2.18 17.88 3.95
N ILE A 173 -1.23 18.63 4.51
CA ILE A 173 0.00 18.03 5.09
C ILE A 173 -0.37 17.13 6.27
N GLN A 174 -1.20 17.63 7.19
CA GLN A 174 -1.65 16.87 8.35
C GLN A 174 -2.46 15.64 7.95
N ALA A 175 -3.27 15.75 6.89
CA ALA A 175 -4.02 14.62 6.34
C ALA A 175 -3.09 13.57 5.72
N MET A 176 -2.05 13.98 4.99
CA MET A 176 -1.03 13.08 4.45
C MET A 176 -0.32 12.32 5.56
N VAL A 177 0.18 13.03 6.56
CA VAL A 177 0.87 12.42 7.71
C VAL A 177 -0.04 11.44 8.44
N LEU A 178 -1.25 11.88 8.82
CA LEU A 178 -2.15 11.05 9.63
C LEU A 178 -2.66 9.82 8.87
N SER A 179 -3.07 9.98 7.60
CA SER A 179 -3.54 8.83 6.81
C SER A 179 -2.42 7.81 6.53
N SER A 180 -1.18 8.29 6.32
CA SER A 180 -0.02 7.42 6.11
C SER A 180 0.44 6.76 7.40
N LEU A 181 0.32 7.45 8.55
CA LEU A 181 0.61 6.86 9.85
C LEU A 181 -0.38 5.73 10.18
N LEU A 182 -1.68 5.96 9.93
CA LEU A 182 -2.70 4.93 10.12
C LEU A 182 -2.48 3.75 9.18
N PHE A 183 -2.08 4.02 7.93
CA PHE A 183 -1.69 2.99 6.97
C PHE A 183 -0.47 2.18 7.44
N ALA A 184 0.52 2.82 8.04
CA ALA A 184 1.68 2.13 8.62
C ALA A 184 1.31 1.24 9.81
N ILE A 185 0.47 1.75 10.72
CA ILE A 185 0.06 1.04 11.94
C ILE A 185 -0.68 -0.27 11.63
N VAL A 186 -1.53 -0.28 10.59
CA VAL A 186 -2.29 -1.49 10.24
C VAL A 186 -1.43 -2.63 9.70
N HIS A 187 -0.16 -2.38 9.35
CA HIS A 187 0.79 -3.43 8.95
C HIS A 187 1.31 -4.25 10.15
N GLY A 188 1.17 -3.74 11.37
CA GLY A 188 1.40 -4.49 12.61
C GLY A 188 2.86 -4.75 12.99
N ASN A 189 3.83 -4.44 12.14
CA ASN A 189 5.26 -4.61 12.40
C ASN A 189 6.10 -3.45 11.82
N TRP A 190 7.31 -3.28 12.34
CA TRP A 190 8.19 -2.17 11.94
C TRP A 190 8.80 -2.34 10.54
N ALA A 191 9.08 -3.57 10.13
CA ALA A 191 9.70 -3.86 8.85
C ALA A 191 8.82 -3.43 7.67
N GLN A 192 7.51 -3.54 7.82
CA GLN A 192 6.52 -3.08 6.84
C GLN A 192 6.01 -1.67 7.17
N GLY A 193 5.81 -1.34 8.44
CA GLY A 193 5.21 -0.08 8.87
C GLY A 193 6.03 1.15 8.48
N ILE A 194 7.36 1.12 8.63
CA ILE A 194 8.22 2.25 8.24
C ILE A 194 8.15 2.51 6.73
N PRO A 195 8.36 1.49 5.87
CA PRO A 195 8.16 1.68 4.42
C PRO A 195 6.74 2.12 4.06
N ALA A 196 5.73 1.50 4.67
CA ALA A 196 4.33 1.85 4.43
C ALA A 196 4.02 3.31 4.77
N PHE A 197 4.61 3.87 5.84
CA PHE A 197 4.47 5.29 6.15
C PHE A 197 5.02 6.17 5.03
N ILE A 198 6.26 5.93 4.60
CA ILE A 198 6.95 6.78 3.63
C ILE A 198 6.34 6.64 2.23
N ILE A 199 6.08 5.41 1.79
CA ILE A 199 5.38 5.14 0.51
C ILE A 199 3.96 5.67 0.58
N GLY A 200 3.30 5.53 1.73
CA GLY A 200 2.00 6.10 2.02
C GLY A 200 1.94 7.62 1.82
N MET A 201 2.96 8.34 2.26
CA MET A 201 3.10 9.78 2.00
C MET A 201 3.20 10.08 0.50
N GLY A 202 3.96 9.29 -0.26
CA GLY A 202 4.07 9.40 -1.71
C GLY A 202 2.73 9.19 -2.42
N LEU A 203 2.00 8.14 -2.02
CA LEU A 203 0.66 7.84 -2.56
C LEU A 203 -0.37 8.93 -2.19
N ALA A 204 -0.32 9.44 -0.96
CA ALA A 204 -1.19 10.54 -0.55
C ALA A 204 -0.88 11.84 -1.31
N LEU A 205 0.40 12.13 -1.58
CA LEU A 205 0.83 13.23 -2.43
C LEU A 205 0.32 13.06 -3.87
N LEU A 206 0.48 11.86 -4.43
CA LEU A 206 -0.01 11.54 -5.77
C LEU A 206 -1.53 11.71 -5.85
N TYR A 207 -2.27 11.19 -4.87
CA TYR A 207 -3.72 11.34 -4.82
C TYR A 207 -4.14 12.81 -4.65
N PHE A 208 -3.48 13.57 -3.78
CA PHE A 208 -3.76 15.00 -3.62
C PHE A 208 -3.62 15.78 -4.93
N ARG A 209 -2.60 15.45 -5.71
CA ARG A 209 -2.29 16.13 -6.97
C ARG A 209 -3.18 15.70 -8.11
N SER A 210 -3.54 14.42 -8.17
CA SER A 210 -4.30 13.83 -9.28
C SER A 210 -5.80 13.77 -9.01
N ASP A 211 -6.19 13.60 -7.75
CA ASP A 211 -7.53 13.22 -7.31
C ASP A 211 -8.03 11.96 -8.08
N ASP A 212 -7.10 11.04 -8.40
CA ASP A 212 -7.35 9.90 -9.28
C ASP A 212 -6.71 8.61 -8.75
N LEU A 213 -7.55 7.68 -8.27
CA LEU A 213 -7.11 6.36 -7.79
C LEU A 213 -6.47 5.51 -8.89
N ARG A 214 -6.79 5.76 -10.16
CA ARG A 214 -6.21 5.02 -11.30
C ARG A 214 -4.71 5.26 -11.46
N LEU A 215 -4.15 6.27 -10.78
CA LEU A 215 -2.72 6.52 -10.73
C LEU A 215 -2.10 5.96 -9.44
N CYS A 216 -2.80 6.11 -8.29
CA CYS A 216 -2.31 5.65 -7.00
C CYS A 216 -2.29 4.12 -6.92
N TYR A 217 -3.36 3.47 -7.34
CA TYR A 217 -3.47 2.02 -7.30
C TYR A 217 -2.37 1.29 -8.09
N PRO A 218 -2.12 1.57 -9.39
CA PRO A 218 -1.04 0.89 -10.10
C PRO A 218 0.35 1.21 -9.55
N ALA A 219 0.56 2.42 -9.02
CA ALA A 219 1.81 2.78 -8.37
C ALA A 219 2.03 1.95 -7.10
N HIS A 220 0.99 1.75 -6.30
CA HIS A 220 1.03 0.89 -5.12
C HIS A 220 1.21 -0.59 -5.50
N ALA A 221 0.45 -1.08 -6.49
CA ALA A 221 0.59 -2.43 -7.01
C ALA A 221 2.01 -2.73 -7.52
N ALA A 222 2.65 -1.77 -8.20
CA ALA A 222 4.03 -1.89 -8.64
C ALA A 222 5.03 -1.98 -7.46
N ASN A 223 4.79 -1.23 -6.38
CA ASN A 223 5.57 -1.35 -5.14
C ASN A 223 5.45 -2.76 -4.53
N ASN A 224 4.23 -3.30 -4.44
CA ASN A 224 4.02 -4.64 -3.91
C ASN A 224 4.58 -5.73 -4.84
N ALA A 225 4.50 -5.53 -6.16
CA ALA A 225 5.14 -6.41 -7.13
C ALA A 225 6.67 -6.45 -6.95
N LEU A 226 7.30 -5.30 -6.69
CA LEU A 226 8.73 -5.23 -6.37
C LEU A 226 9.08 -6.07 -5.13
N ALA A 227 8.28 -5.98 -4.07
CA ALA A 227 8.46 -6.78 -2.86
C ALA A 227 8.34 -8.29 -3.16
N VAL A 228 7.33 -8.70 -3.94
CA VAL A 228 7.17 -10.10 -4.38
C VAL A 228 8.36 -10.56 -5.22
N VAL A 229 8.86 -9.75 -6.15
CA VAL A 229 10.07 -10.08 -6.92
C VAL A 229 11.27 -10.27 -6.01
N GLY A 230 11.45 -9.42 -5.00
CA GLY A 230 12.53 -9.57 -4.01
C GLY A 230 12.43 -10.88 -3.20
N MET A 231 11.22 -11.36 -2.91
CA MET A 231 10.99 -12.64 -2.23
C MET A 231 11.24 -13.85 -3.15
N LEU A 232 10.81 -13.77 -4.40
CA LEU A 232 10.98 -14.85 -5.39
C LEU A 232 12.41 -14.95 -5.91
N CYS A 233 13.13 -13.83 -5.94
CA CYS A 233 14.50 -13.72 -6.42
C CYS A 233 15.40 -13.16 -5.31
N PRO A 234 15.88 -13.99 -4.36
CA PRO A 234 16.68 -13.51 -3.22
C PRO A 234 17.93 -12.72 -3.64
N THR A 235 18.54 -13.04 -4.78
CA THR A 235 19.68 -12.28 -5.33
C THR A 235 19.30 -10.84 -5.69
N VAL A 236 18.07 -10.61 -6.14
CA VAL A 236 17.52 -9.27 -6.42
C VAL A 236 17.14 -8.59 -5.13
N GLY A 237 16.47 -9.30 -4.23
CA GLY A 237 16.05 -8.76 -2.92
C GLY A 237 17.23 -8.37 -2.03
N ALA A 238 18.33 -9.12 -2.10
CA ALA A 238 19.55 -8.86 -1.34
C ALA A 238 20.56 -7.95 -2.08
N TRP A 239 20.22 -7.46 -3.28
CA TRP A 239 21.15 -6.67 -4.07
C TRP A 239 21.54 -5.38 -3.34
N GLY A 240 22.84 -5.21 -3.19
CA GLY A 240 23.40 -4.07 -2.46
C GLY A 240 23.48 -4.26 -0.94
N ASN A 241 22.94 -5.32 -0.36
CA ASN A 241 23.01 -5.55 1.10
C ASN A 241 24.45 -5.71 1.62
N ASN A 242 25.37 -6.19 0.78
CA ASN A 242 26.80 -6.33 1.11
C ASN A 242 27.62 -5.06 0.87
N TRP A 243 27.01 -3.97 0.43
CA TRP A 243 27.71 -2.71 0.24
C TRP A 243 27.97 -2.02 1.58
N PRO A 244 29.01 -1.17 1.67
CA PRO A 244 29.23 -0.36 2.87
C PRO A 244 27.97 0.45 3.22
N ALA A 245 27.61 0.51 4.50
CA ALA A 245 26.41 1.21 4.97
C ALA A 245 26.32 2.66 4.47
N VAL A 246 27.45 3.36 4.37
CA VAL A 246 27.49 4.72 3.84
C VAL A 246 27.02 4.78 2.38
N VAL A 247 27.39 3.79 1.57
CA VAL A 247 26.98 3.70 0.16
C VAL A 247 25.49 3.44 0.07
N GLN A 248 24.98 2.49 0.87
CA GLN A 248 23.54 2.18 0.95
C GLN A 248 22.74 3.43 1.32
N VAL A 249 23.17 4.16 2.35
CA VAL A 249 22.47 5.37 2.81
C VAL A 249 22.50 6.47 1.74
N LEU A 250 23.65 6.75 1.13
CA LEU A 250 23.75 7.81 0.12
C LEU A 250 22.94 7.51 -1.14
N LEU A 251 23.03 6.29 -1.66
CA LEU A 251 22.24 5.87 -2.82
C LEU A 251 20.75 5.75 -2.46
N GLY A 252 20.45 5.25 -1.27
CA GLY A 252 19.08 5.16 -0.78
C GLY A 252 18.41 6.53 -0.70
N LEU A 253 19.10 7.53 -0.14
CA LEU A 253 18.62 8.93 -0.09
C LEU A 253 18.45 9.51 -1.51
N LEU A 254 19.41 9.28 -2.38
CA LEU A 254 19.36 9.76 -3.77
C LEU A 254 18.12 9.22 -4.48
N LEU A 255 17.88 7.91 -4.42
CA LEU A 255 16.74 7.27 -5.08
C LEU A 255 15.42 7.69 -4.43
N LEU A 256 15.35 7.76 -3.10
CA LEU A 256 14.15 8.22 -2.41
C LEU A 256 13.77 9.65 -2.83
N VAL A 257 14.75 10.56 -2.83
CA VAL A 257 14.53 11.95 -3.26
C VAL A 257 14.16 12.01 -4.75
N ALA A 258 14.84 11.25 -5.61
CA ALA A 258 14.53 11.20 -7.04
C ALA A 258 13.10 10.70 -7.30
N GLY A 259 12.68 9.63 -6.62
CA GLY A 259 11.33 9.10 -6.71
C GLY A 259 10.28 10.12 -6.29
N PHE A 260 10.45 10.76 -5.13
CA PHE A 260 9.52 11.80 -4.65
C PHE A 260 9.55 13.06 -5.54
N ALA A 261 10.73 13.48 -6.03
CA ALA A 261 10.84 14.58 -6.99
C ALA A 261 10.06 14.25 -8.28
N GLY A 262 10.17 13.02 -8.79
CA GLY A 262 9.40 12.55 -9.94
C GLY A 262 7.88 12.60 -9.69
N LEU A 263 7.41 12.25 -8.49
CA LEU A 263 6.00 12.42 -8.11
C LEU A 263 5.59 13.90 -8.11
N MET A 264 6.50 14.82 -7.85
CA MET A 264 6.23 16.26 -7.82
C MET A 264 6.37 16.94 -9.17
N MET A 265 7.04 16.34 -10.15
CA MET A 265 7.25 16.97 -11.45
C MET A 265 5.90 17.32 -12.11
N ARG A 266 5.74 18.59 -12.40
CA ARG A 266 4.73 19.06 -13.36
C ARG A 266 5.41 18.95 -14.72
N GLY A 267 5.16 17.88 -15.44
CA GLY A 267 5.76 17.76 -16.76
C GLY A 267 5.34 18.93 -17.65
N SER A 268 6.27 19.54 -18.35
CA SER A 268 6.01 20.41 -19.51
C SER A 268 5.22 19.65 -20.58
N LEU A 269 5.24 18.32 -20.54
CA LEU A 269 4.36 17.42 -21.26
C LEU A 269 2.86 17.60 -20.88
N PHE A 270 2.55 18.31 -19.78
CA PHE A 270 1.21 18.49 -19.24
C PHE A 270 0.61 19.88 -19.47
N SER A 271 1.39 20.85 -19.95
CA SER A 271 0.95 22.25 -20.04
C SER A 271 0.31 22.64 -21.37
N LYS A 272 0.43 21.82 -22.41
CA LYS A 272 0.05 22.20 -23.78
C LYS A 272 -1.45 22.24 -24.09
N GLN A 273 -2.34 21.80 -23.18
CA GLN A 273 -3.80 21.82 -23.43
C GLN A 273 -4.57 22.97 -22.73
N ARG A 274 -3.90 23.89 -22.05
CA ARG A 274 -4.59 25.00 -21.35
C ARG A 274 -4.83 26.25 -22.22
N ASN A 275 -4.27 26.31 -23.41
CA ASN A 275 -4.32 27.52 -24.23
C ASN A 275 -5.29 27.43 -25.44
N ASN A 276 -6.12 26.42 -25.55
CA ASN A 276 -7.06 26.28 -26.66
C ASN A 276 -8.51 26.00 -26.21
N SER A 277 -8.93 26.65 -25.09
CA SER A 277 -10.36 26.69 -24.75
C SER A 277 -10.73 28.07 -24.25
#